data_093f8d0557a7b02f5e2d057ca69280c8
#
_entry.id   093f8d0557a7b02f5e2d057ca69280c8
#
_cell.length_a   1.000
_cell.length_b   1.000
_cell.length_c   1.000
_cell.angle_alpha   90.00
_cell.angle_beta   90.00
_cell.angle_gamma   90.00
#
_symmetry.space_group_name_H-M   'P 1'
#
loop_
_entity.id
_entity.type
_entity.pdbx_description
1 polymer ?
#
loop_
_entity_poly.entity_id
_entity_poly.type
_entity_poly.pdbx_seq_one_letter_code
_entity_poly.pdbx_strand_id
1 'polypeptide(L)'
;KNTGSYRTIELSSNAKEIIDQLIEENKLIKNNKDKYIFISKNGNPISIQAYNQSLRAVSKELNLDKKVSSHMLRHSHISLLTELGIPLKAIMDRVGHEDSKTTLKIYTHTTKNMQNQLVEKLGKIEI
;
A
#
# COMPACT_ATOMS: atom_id res chain seq x y z
N LYS A 1 -13.34 -8.78 -12.28
CA LYS A 1 -11.88 -8.85 -11.99
C LYS A 1 -11.16 -8.34 -13.23
N ASN A 2 -10.47 -7.23 -13.11
CA ASN A 2 -9.79 -6.61 -14.24
C ASN A 2 -8.42 -7.25 -14.43
N THR A 3 -7.99 -7.44 -15.68
CA THR A 3 -6.71 -8.05 -16.05
C THR A 3 -5.50 -7.30 -15.47
N GLY A 4 -5.59 -5.99 -15.28
CA GLY A 4 -4.54 -5.16 -14.67
C GLY A 4 -4.26 -5.40 -13.18
N SER A 5 -5.08 -6.23 -12.51
CA SER A 5 -4.87 -6.63 -11.10
C SER A 5 -3.83 -7.75 -10.96
N TYR A 6 -3.57 -8.51 -12.03
CA TYR A 6 -2.59 -9.61 -12.02
C TYR A 6 -1.21 -9.05 -12.36
N ARG A 7 -0.29 -9.10 -11.41
CA ARG A 7 1.09 -8.67 -11.59
C ARG A 7 2.02 -9.35 -10.60
N THR A 8 3.28 -9.40 -10.96
CA THR A 8 4.36 -9.79 -10.04
C THR A 8 5.00 -8.51 -9.49
N ILE A 9 5.23 -8.49 -8.18
CA ILE A 9 5.95 -7.39 -7.51
C ILE A 9 7.09 -7.96 -6.69
N GLU A 10 8.23 -7.29 -6.73
CA GLU A 10 9.36 -7.63 -5.88
C GLU A 10 9.07 -7.25 -4.42
N LEU A 11 9.44 -8.14 -3.51
CA LEU A 11 9.31 -7.95 -2.07
C LEU A 11 10.63 -7.51 -1.45
N SER A 12 10.57 -6.60 -0.50
CA SER A 12 11.70 -6.35 0.40
C SER A 12 11.93 -7.57 1.32
N SER A 13 13.13 -7.71 1.88
CA SER A 13 13.45 -8.80 2.82
C SER A 13 12.43 -8.88 3.97
N ASN A 14 12.12 -7.74 4.59
CA ASN A 14 11.15 -7.69 5.70
C ASN A 14 9.75 -8.13 5.26
N ALA A 15 9.29 -7.71 4.07
CA ALA A 15 7.99 -8.14 3.54
C ALA A 15 7.98 -9.63 3.23
N LYS A 16 9.10 -10.18 2.74
CA LYS A 16 9.27 -11.60 2.48
C LYS A 16 9.17 -12.41 3.78
N GLU A 17 9.85 -12.01 4.84
CA GLU A 17 9.79 -12.66 6.15
C GLU A 17 8.36 -12.73 6.69
N ILE A 18 7.61 -11.62 6.61
CA ILE A 18 6.20 -11.58 7.04
C ILE A 18 5.34 -12.55 6.20
N ILE A 19 5.54 -12.59 4.89
CA ILE A 19 4.80 -13.49 3.99
C ILE A 19 5.15 -14.95 4.28
N ASP A 20 6.42 -15.26 4.49
CA ASP A 20 6.88 -16.62 4.82
C ASP A 20 6.25 -17.10 6.15
N GLN A 21 6.19 -16.24 7.18
CA GLN A 21 5.49 -16.52 8.43
C GLN A 21 4.00 -16.81 8.22
N LEU A 22 3.31 -15.97 7.45
CA LEU A 22 1.89 -16.18 7.12
C LEU A 22 1.65 -17.49 6.37
N ILE A 23 2.55 -17.88 5.47
CA ILE A 23 2.46 -19.14 4.75
C ILE A 23 2.57 -20.33 5.72
N GLU A 24 3.50 -20.27 6.70
CA GLU A 24 3.65 -21.33 7.69
C GLU A 24 2.41 -21.42 8.60
N GLU A 25 1.90 -20.29 9.09
CA GLU A 25 0.67 -20.26 9.90
C GLU A 25 -0.53 -20.83 9.13
N ASN A 26 -0.66 -20.48 7.84
CA ASN A 26 -1.75 -20.95 6.99
C ASN A 26 -1.73 -22.47 6.74
N LYS A 27 -0.59 -23.15 6.90
CA LYS A 27 -0.52 -24.63 6.79
C LYS A 27 -1.37 -25.33 7.83
N LEU A 28 -1.64 -24.69 8.97
CA LEU A 28 -2.50 -25.20 10.03
C LEU A 28 -3.99 -25.10 9.69
N ILE A 29 -4.36 -24.35 8.65
CA ILE A 29 -5.74 -24.11 8.24
C ILE A 29 -6.13 -25.08 7.12
N LYS A 30 -6.92 -26.10 7.46
CA LYS A 30 -7.25 -27.23 6.58
C LYS A 30 -8.00 -26.86 5.28
N ASN A 31 -8.70 -25.71 5.24
CA ASN A 31 -9.62 -25.37 4.15
C ASN A 31 -9.02 -24.42 3.09
N ASN A 32 -7.74 -24.07 3.16
CA ASN A 32 -7.07 -23.23 2.18
C ASN A 32 -6.70 -24.02 0.90
N LYS A 33 -7.71 -24.43 0.14
CA LYS A 33 -7.54 -25.25 -1.06
C LYS A 33 -6.80 -24.52 -2.18
N ASP A 34 -7.03 -23.21 -2.32
CA ASP A 34 -6.46 -22.38 -3.39
C ASP A 34 -5.12 -21.73 -3.01
N LYS A 35 -4.58 -22.09 -1.85
CA LYS A 35 -3.29 -21.59 -1.32
C LYS A 35 -3.16 -20.07 -1.28
N TYR A 36 -4.26 -19.38 -0.95
CA TYR A 36 -4.22 -17.95 -0.70
C TYR A 36 -3.37 -17.63 0.54
N ILE A 37 -2.65 -16.50 0.50
CA ILE A 37 -1.85 -16.02 1.64
C ILE A 37 -2.74 -15.29 2.65
N PHE A 38 -3.63 -14.40 2.16
CA PHE A 38 -4.52 -13.62 3.03
C PHE A 38 -5.88 -14.30 3.17
N ILE A 39 -6.02 -15.09 4.23
CA ILE A 39 -7.20 -15.90 4.51
C ILE A 39 -7.79 -15.61 5.90
N SER A 40 -9.07 -15.91 6.04
CA SER A 40 -9.77 -15.93 7.32
C SER A 40 -9.41 -17.21 8.11
N LYS A 41 -9.81 -17.26 9.38
CA LYS A 41 -9.68 -18.47 10.24
C LYS A 41 -10.33 -19.72 9.64
N ASN A 42 -11.28 -19.56 8.72
CA ASN A 42 -11.97 -20.65 8.03
C ASN A 42 -11.32 -21.04 6.69
N GLY A 43 -10.16 -20.47 6.34
CA GLY A 43 -9.45 -20.77 5.10
C GLY A 43 -9.99 -20.04 3.85
N ASN A 44 -10.98 -19.17 3.99
CA ASN A 44 -11.51 -18.39 2.88
C ASN A 44 -10.69 -17.12 2.62
N PRO A 45 -10.53 -16.67 1.37
CA PRO A 45 -9.87 -15.41 1.07
C PRO A 45 -10.52 -14.24 1.82
N ILE A 46 -9.72 -13.35 2.36
CA ILE A 46 -10.21 -12.14 3.03
C ILE A 46 -10.87 -11.22 1.99
N SER A 47 -12.13 -10.83 2.22
CA SER A 47 -12.79 -9.83 1.39
C SER A 47 -12.26 -8.42 1.69
N ILE A 48 -12.26 -7.54 0.68
CA ILE A 48 -11.85 -6.14 0.86
C ILE A 48 -12.73 -5.41 1.87
N GLN A 49 -14.01 -5.79 1.97
CA GLN A 49 -14.95 -5.23 2.94
C GLN A 49 -14.54 -5.61 4.38
N ALA A 50 -14.24 -6.89 4.63
CA ALA A 50 -13.80 -7.36 5.95
C ALA A 50 -12.48 -6.69 6.34
N TYR A 51 -11.53 -6.58 5.42
CA TYR A 51 -10.26 -5.88 5.64
C TYR A 51 -10.47 -4.41 6.01
N ASN A 52 -11.27 -3.68 5.23
CA ASN A 52 -11.57 -2.28 5.52
C ASN A 52 -12.36 -2.11 6.84
N GLN A 53 -13.20 -3.06 7.22
CA GLN A 53 -13.88 -3.04 8.53
C GLN A 53 -12.88 -3.18 9.69
N SER A 54 -11.92 -4.07 9.58
CA SER A 54 -10.84 -4.22 10.57
C SER A 54 -10.00 -2.94 10.67
N LEU A 55 -9.63 -2.32 9.54
CA LEU A 55 -8.89 -1.06 9.53
C LEU A 55 -9.66 0.07 10.23
N ARG A 56 -10.98 0.15 10.03
CA ARG A 56 -11.82 1.15 10.71
C ARG A 56 -11.92 0.91 12.20
N ALA A 57 -12.02 -0.36 12.63
CA ALA A 57 -12.06 -0.71 14.05
C ALA A 57 -10.77 -0.28 14.75
N VAL A 58 -9.61 -0.64 14.20
CA VAL A 58 -8.30 -0.23 14.73
C VAL A 58 -8.12 1.30 14.70
N SER A 59 -8.53 1.95 13.61
CA SER A 59 -8.47 3.41 13.50
C SER A 59 -9.28 4.11 14.60
N LYS A 60 -10.45 3.57 14.96
CA LYS A 60 -11.28 4.08 16.05
C LYS A 60 -10.65 3.82 17.41
N GLU A 61 -10.11 2.65 17.64
CA GLU A 61 -9.42 2.27 18.88
C GLU A 61 -8.21 3.18 19.16
N LEU A 62 -7.45 3.49 18.11
CA LEU A 62 -6.30 4.38 18.17
C LEU A 62 -6.65 5.88 18.13
N ASN A 63 -7.95 6.24 18.14
CA ASN A 63 -8.43 7.61 18.05
C ASN A 63 -7.81 8.41 16.88
N LEU A 64 -7.66 7.78 15.71
CA LEU A 64 -7.16 8.47 14.54
C LEU A 64 -8.24 9.36 13.93
N ASP A 65 -7.92 10.62 13.64
CA ASP A 65 -8.84 11.60 13.04
C ASP A 65 -9.30 11.23 11.63
N LYS A 66 -8.58 10.32 10.96
CA LYS A 66 -8.85 9.90 9.59
C LYS A 66 -9.34 8.47 9.54
N LYS A 67 -10.37 8.24 8.72
CA LYS A 67 -10.86 6.88 8.42
C LYS A 67 -9.84 6.16 7.54
N VAL A 68 -9.11 5.22 8.13
CA VAL A 68 -8.14 4.40 7.39
C VAL A 68 -8.86 3.39 6.51
N SER A 69 -8.39 3.22 5.28
CA SER A 69 -8.90 2.25 4.31
C SER A 69 -7.76 1.69 3.45
N SER A 70 -8.00 0.58 2.76
CA SER A 70 -7.04 0.00 1.82
C SER A 70 -6.59 0.98 0.73
N HIS A 71 -7.50 1.83 0.23
CA HIS A 71 -7.17 2.87 -0.73
C HIS A 71 -6.25 3.93 -0.12
N MET A 72 -6.49 4.33 1.13
CA MET A 72 -5.61 5.28 1.82
C MET A 72 -4.20 4.71 2.01
N LEU A 73 -4.07 3.44 2.39
CA LEU A 73 -2.76 2.77 2.49
C LEU A 73 -2.05 2.74 1.12
N ARG A 74 -2.80 2.48 0.05
CA ARG A 74 -2.25 2.55 -1.31
C ARG A 74 -1.77 3.96 -1.67
N HIS A 75 -2.55 5.01 -1.36
CA HIS A 75 -2.15 6.40 -1.59
C HIS A 75 -0.88 6.75 -0.81
N SER A 76 -0.81 6.36 0.47
CA SER A 76 0.38 6.56 1.30
C SER A 76 1.61 5.85 0.72
N HIS A 77 1.44 4.64 0.17
CA HIS A 77 2.53 3.91 -0.48
C HIS A 77 3.03 4.65 -1.73
N ILE A 78 2.14 5.19 -2.56
CA ILE A 78 2.53 6.00 -3.74
C ILE A 78 3.28 7.26 -3.30
N SER A 79 2.78 8.00 -2.30
CA SER A 79 3.44 9.19 -1.78
C SER A 79 4.83 8.87 -1.23
N LEU A 80 4.96 7.81 -0.44
CA LEU A 80 6.25 7.37 0.11
C LEU A 80 7.26 7.03 -1.00
N LEU A 81 6.85 6.28 -2.02
CA LEU A 81 7.74 5.96 -3.14
C LEU A 81 8.15 7.21 -3.93
N THR A 82 7.25 8.18 -4.07
CA THR A 82 7.54 9.46 -4.70
C THR A 82 8.56 10.26 -3.90
N GLU A 83 8.39 10.34 -2.58
CA GLU A 83 9.32 11.01 -1.66
C GLU A 83 10.72 10.36 -1.66
N LEU A 84 10.77 9.04 -1.87
CA LEU A 84 12.02 8.30 -2.07
C LEU A 84 12.65 8.49 -3.45
N GLY A 85 12.05 9.30 -4.32
CA GLY A 85 12.57 9.60 -5.66
C GLY A 85 12.36 8.49 -6.69
N ILE A 86 11.46 7.53 -6.40
CA ILE A 86 11.17 6.46 -7.36
C ILE A 86 10.43 7.03 -8.59
N PRO A 87 10.88 6.70 -9.82
CA PRO A 87 10.24 7.20 -11.03
C PRO A 87 8.76 6.78 -11.13
N LEU A 88 7.91 7.69 -11.65
CA LEU A 88 6.47 7.46 -11.80
C LEU A 88 6.15 6.14 -12.49
N LYS A 89 6.87 5.79 -13.56
CA LYS A 89 6.67 4.54 -14.30
C LYS A 89 6.83 3.31 -13.40
N ALA A 90 7.87 3.26 -12.60
CA ALA A 90 8.12 2.15 -11.67
C ALA A 90 7.04 2.07 -10.57
N ILE A 91 6.56 3.22 -10.08
CA ILE A 91 5.43 3.28 -9.15
C ILE A 91 4.16 2.72 -9.81
N MET A 92 3.85 3.12 -11.04
CA MET A 92 2.67 2.64 -11.78
C MET A 92 2.72 1.12 -12.03
N ASP A 93 3.87 0.59 -12.40
CA ASP A 93 4.05 -0.85 -12.60
C ASP A 93 3.82 -1.62 -11.28
N ARG A 94 4.33 -1.09 -10.17
CA ARG A 94 4.16 -1.69 -8.85
C ARG A 94 2.72 -1.64 -8.34
N VAL A 95 2.03 -0.51 -8.49
CA VAL A 95 0.65 -0.36 -7.98
C VAL A 95 -0.42 -0.82 -8.97
N GLY A 96 -0.08 -1.01 -10.24
CA GLY A 96 -0.97 -1.46 -11.32
C GLY A 96 -1.54 -0.32 -12.14
N HIS A 97 -1.60 -0.55 -13.45
CA HIS A 97 -1.94 0.48 -14.46
C HIS A 97 -3.38 0.99 -14.43
N GLU A 98 -4.33 0.24 -13.88
CA GLU A 98 -5.74 0.63 -13.85
C GLU A 98 -6.00 1.91 -13.05
N ASP A 99 -5.09 2.23 -12.14
CA ASP A 99 -5.18 3.43 -11.28
C ASP A 99 -4.18 4.53 -11.71
N SER A 100 -3.84 4.56 -12.99
CA SER A 100 -2.82 5.48 -13.52
C SER A 100 -3.15 6.95 -13.27
N LYS A 101 -4.43 7.35 -13.40
CA LYS A 101 -4.88 8.73 -13.16
C LYS A 101 -4.72 9.12 -11.69
N THR A 102 -5.13 8.25 -10.77
CA THR A 102 -4.98 8.48 -9.33
C THR A 102 -3.51 8.49 -8.93
N THR A 103 -2.71 7.56 -9.45
CA THR A 103 -1.26 7.50 -9.21
C THR A 103 -0.57 8.77 -9.68
N LEU A 104 -0.88 9.24 -10.90
CA LEU A 104 -0.33 10.49 -11.44
C LEU A 104 -0.73 11.70 -10.59
N LYS A 105 -1.99 11.79 -10.16
CA LYS A 105 -2.48 12.88 -9.31
C LYS A 105 -1.72 12.94 -7.98
N ILE A 106 -1.54 11.79 -7.31
CA ILE A 106 -0.81 11.71 -6.04
C ILE A 106 0.65 12.07 -6.26
N TYR A 107 1.29 11.50 -7.29
CA TYR A 107 2.68 11.78 -7.64
C TYR A 107 2.91 13.28 -7.87
N THR A 108 2.07 13.92 -8.68
CA THR A 108 2.17 15.37 -8.99
C THR A 108 1.99 16.22 -7.74
N HIS A 109 1.02 15.87 -6.88
CA HIS A 109 0.80 16.61 -5.63
C HIS A 109 2.00 16.47 -4.68
N THR A 110 2.53 15.26 -4.54
CA THR A 110 3.67 14.98 -3.65
C THR A 110 4.94 15.69 -4.15
N THR A 111 5.24 15.63 -5.46
CA THR A 111 6.41 16.32 -6.03
C THR A 111 6.31 17.83 -5.89
N LYS A 112 5.13 18.43 -6.07
CA LYS A 112 4.90 19.86 -5.84
C LYS A 112 5.17 20.24 -4.38
N ASN A 113 4.73 19.46 -3.43
CA ASN A 113 5.00 19.68 -2.01
C ASN A 113 6.50 19.61 -1.71
N MET A 114 7.21 18.62 -2.29
CA MET A 114 8.66 18.51 -2.16
C MET A 114 9.39 19.75 -2.70
N GLN A 115 8.97 20.26 -3.85
CA GLN A 115 9.52 21.50 -4.43
C GLN A 115 9.29 22.71 -3.52
N ASN A 116 8.08 22.87 -2.96
CA ASN A 116 7.78 23.95 -2.03
C ASN A 116 8.68 23.87 -0.76
N GLN A 117 8.85 22.67 -0.20
CA GLN A 117 9.75 22.45 0.93
C GLN A 117 11.21 22.74 0.59
N LEU A 118 11.66 22.41 -0.63
CA LEU A 118 12.99 22.75 -1.11
C LEU A 118 13.21 24.25 -1.12
N VAL A 119 12.28 25.01 -1.74
CA VAL A 119 12.36 26.47 -1.79
C VAL A 119 12.39 27.08 -0.39
N GLU A 120 11.53 26.61 0.53
CA GLU A 120 11.52 27.05 1.93
C GLU A 120 12.86 26.81 2.65
N LYS A 121 13.44 25.61 2.43
CA LYS A 121 14.74 25.26 3.01
C LYS A 121 15.87 26.12 2.44
N LEU A 122 15.86 26.35 1.12
CA LEU A 122 16.87 27.21 0.46
C LEU A 122 16.79 28.66 0.99
N GLY A 123 15.58 29.17 1.23
CA GLY A 123 15.39 30.50 1.81
C GLY A 123 15.89 30.68 3.24
N LYS A 124 16.17 29.58 3.95
CA LYS A 124 16.75 29.58 5.31
C LYS A 124 18.28 29.47 5.33
N ILE A 125 18.91 29.31 4.16
CA ILE A 125 20.36 29.30 4.03
C ILE A 125 20.81 30.79 3.98
N GLU A 126 21.43 31.26 5.05
CA GLU A 126 22.12 32.54 5.05
C GLU A 126 23.37 32.44 4.14
N ILE A 127 23.40 33.25 3.09
CA ILE A 127 24.54 33.38 2.18
C ILE A 127 25.40 34.55 2.66
#